data_77ec2c62b8121cbddc8debef063a46f0
#
_entry.id   77ec2c62b8121cbddc8debef063a46f0
#
_cell.length_a   1.000
_cell.length_b   1.000
_cell.length_c   1.000
_cell.angle_alpha   90.00
_cell.angle_beta   90.00
_cell.angle_gamma   90.00
#
_symmetry.space_group_name_H-M   'P 1'
#
loop_
_entity.id
_entity.type
_entity.pdbx_description
1 polymer ?
#
loop_
_entity_poly.entity_id
_entity_poly.type
_entity_poly.pdbx_seq_one_letter_code
_entity_poly.pdbx_strand_id
1 'polypeptide(L)'
;NRLQMATGGANFNNLLKDTYNQGLTQIDFAGHARSMGAHAVHVDDIGGLKQAVQEARKRLGVSVLVIDTDPLICSPGGAYWEVEVPKVSAREEVVSQHQQWTQKRIANRGY
;
A
#
# COMPACT_ATOMS: atom_id res chain seq x y z
N ASN A 1 -5.64 -2.86 -4.64
CA ASN A 1 -4.81 -4.06 -4.57
C ASN A 1 -4.97 -4.82 -3.24
N ARG A 2 -4.89 -4.16 -2.07
CA ARG A 2 -5.01 -4.81 -0.76
C ARG A 2 -6.31 -5.61 -0.56
N LEU A 3 -7.45 -5.04 -0.92
CA LEU A 3 -8.76 -5.72 -0.87
C LEU A 3 -8.81 -6.90 -1.84
N GLN A 4 -8.24 -6.75 -3.03
CA GLN A 4 -8.15 -7.84 -4.00
C GLN A 4 -7.26 -8.98 -3.49
N MET A 5 -6.13 -8.68 -2.86
CA MET A 5 -5.27 -9.69 -2.24
C MET A 5 -6.01 -10.45 -1.14
N ALA A 6 -6.85 -9.77 -0.35
CA ALA A 6 -7.66 -10.40 0.69
C ALA A 6 -8.77 -11.30 0.15
N THR A 7 -9.17 -11.14 -1.11
CA THR A 7 -10.22 -11.93 -1.77
C THR A 7 -9.69 -12.96 -2.76
N GLY A 8 -8.40 -13.32 -2.70
CA GLY A 8 -7.78 -14.33 -3.55
C GLY A 8 -6.89 -13.79 -4.68
N GLY A 9 -6.56 -12.51 -4.65
CA GLY A 9 -5.39 -11.96 -5.31
C GLY A 9 -5.32 -11.96 -6.82
N ALA A 10 -6.36 -11.51 -7.52
CA ALA A 10 -6.20 -11.15 -8.90
C ALA A 10 -5.60 -9.75 -9.04
N ASN A 11 -4.39 -9.64 -9.55
CA ASN A 11 -3.83 -8.37 -10.00
C ASN A 11 -4.56 -7.93 -11.27
N PHE A 12 -5.65 -7.22 -11.10
CA PHE A 12 -6.44 -6.69 -12.21
C PHE A 12 -5.87 -5.31 -12.58
N ASN A 13 -4.97 -5.20 -13.54
CA ASN A 13 -4.46 -3.92 -14.08
C ASN A 13 -4.25 -2.78 -13.07
N ASN A 14 -4.05 -3.12 -11.80
CA ASN A 14 -3.96 -2.16 -10.71
C ASN A 14 -2.52 -1.85 -10.32
N LEU A 15 -1.59 -2.55 -10.93
CA LEU A 15 -0.17 -2.28 -10.76
C LEU A 15 0.30 -1.47 -11.94
N LEU A 16 1.05 -0.42 -11.66
CA LEU A 16 1.64 0.44 -12.67
C LEU A 16 2.50 -0.35 -13.66
N LYS A 17 3.10 -1.46 -13.21
CA LYS A 17 3.87 -2.39 -14.05
C LYS A 17 3.04 -3.09 -15.14
N ASP A 18 1.72 -3.19 -14.95
CA ASP A 18 0.80 -3.84 -15.90
C ASP A 18 0.25 -2.85 -16.93
N THR A 19 0.65 -1.59 -16.87
CA THR A 19 0.37 -0.58 -17.88
C THR A 19 1.39 -0.66 -19.02
N TYR A 20 1.17 0.08 -20.10
CA TYR A 20 2.01 0.10 -21.31
C TYR A 20 3.49 0.44 -21.06
N ASN A 21 3.83 0.95 -19.89
CA ASN A 21 5.21 1.15 -19.48
C ASN A 21 5.78 -0.18 -19.01
N GLN A 22 6.56 -0.83 -19.87
CA GLN A 22 7.21 -2.11 -19.63
C GLN A 22 8.22 -2.03 -18.47
N GLY A 23 7.75 -1.93 -17.24
CA GLY A 23 8.58 -1.91 -16.04
C GLY A 23 7.95 -1.14 -14.89
N LEU A 24 8.55 -1.26 -13.71
CA LEU A 24 8.21 -0.43 -12.55
C LEU A 24 8.59 1.02 -12.86
N THR A 25 7.60 1.85 -13.11
CA THR A 25 7.81 3.28 -13.20
C THR A 25 8.11 3.80 -11.80
N GLN A 26 9.36 4.14 -11.54
CA GLN A 26 9.73 4.89 -10.34
C GLN A 26 9.32 6.34 -10.56
N ILE A 27 8.37 6.79 -9.78
CA ILE A 27 7.94 8.19 -9.80
C ILE A 27 8.87 8.97 -8.86
N ASP A 28 9.62 9.94 -9.40
CA ASP A 28 10.42 10.85 -8.56
C ASP A 28 9.53 11.89 -7.88
N PHE A 29 8.90 11.51 -6.78
CA PHE A 29 8.07 12.41 -5.98
C PHE A 29 8.88 13.57 -5.39
N ALA A 30 10.16 13.36 -5.06
CA ALA A 30 11.03 14.43 -4.57
C ALA A 30 11.32 15.45 -5.66
N GLY A 31 11.63 14.99 -6.88
CA GLY A 31 11.81 15.86 -8.05
C GLY A 31 10.54 16.62 -8.39
N HIS A 32 9.39 15.97 -8.32
CA HIS A 32 8.11 16.61 -8.55
C HIS A 32 7.86 17.74 -7.52
N ALA A 33 8.06 17.48 -6.24
CA ALA A 33 7.90 18.47 -5.20
C ALA A 33 8.89 19.64 -5.37
N ARG A 34 10.15 19.37 -5.76
CA ARG A 34 11.14 20.42 -6.07
C ARG A 34 10.70 21.30 -7.24
N SER A 35 10.10 20.72 -8.28
CA SER A 35 9.60 21.47 -9.43
C SER A 35 8.48 22.44 -9.07
N MET A 36 7.75 22.18 -7.98
CA MET A 36 6.74 23.07 -7.41
C MET A 36 7.30 24.08 -6.39
N GLY A 37 8.62 24.15 -6.23
CA GLY A 37 9.29 25.10 -5.32
C GLY A 37 9.46 24.61 -3.88
N ALA A 38 9.13 23.37 -3.57
CA ALA A 38 9.37 22.80 -2.25
C ALA A 38 10.83 22.35 -2.08
N HIS A 39 11.31 22.33 -0.83
CA HIS A 39 12.51 21.60 -0.48
C HIS A 39 12.15 20.11 -0.31
N ALA A 40 12.68 19.22 -1.14
CA ALA A 40 12.33 17.82 -1.08
C ALA A 40 13.56 16.92 -1.03
N VAL A 41 13.52 15.93 -0.13
CA VAL A 41 14.56 14.93 0.03
C VAL A 41 13.93 13.53 0.06
N HIS A 42 14.67 12.56 -0.46
CA HIS A 42 14.36 11.13 -0.28
C HIS A 42 15.08 10.61 0.96
N VAL A 43 14.41 9.75 1.71
CA VAL A 43 14.87 9.24 3.01
C VAL A 43 14.75 7.74 3.02
N ASP A 44 15.86 7.04 3.28
CA ASP A 44 15.94 5.58 3.18
C ASP A 44 15.79 4.87 4.52
N ASP A 45 15.99 5.58 5.63
CA ASP A 45 15.94 4.99 6.97
C ASP A 45 15.43 5.97 8.06
N ILE A 46 15.21 5.43 9.26
CA ILE A 46 14.69 6.20 10.40
C ILE A 46 15.69 7.27 10.88
N GLY A 47 16.98 7.00 10.77
CA GLY A 47 18.03 7.96 11.14
C GLY A 47 17.98 9.18 10.24
N GLY A 48 17.98 8.95 8.93
CA GLY A 48 17.81 9.98 7.90
C GLY A 48 16.50 10.74 8.05
N LEU A 49 15.40 10.06 8.41
CA LEU A 49 14.11 10.71 8.64
C LEU A 49 14.19 11.70 9.82
N LYS A 50 14.81 11.31 10.94
CA LYS A 50 15.00 12.20 12.11
C LYS A 50 15.80 13.45 11.73
N GLN A 51 16.90 13.24 11.00
CA GLN A 51 17.74 14.35 10.52
C GLN A 51 16.97 15.25 9.54
N ALA A 52 16.29 14.68 8.57
CA ALA A 52 15.51 15.45 7.58
C ALA A 52 14.39 16.27 8.23
N VAL A 53 13.72 15.74 9.27
CA VAL A 53 12.71 16.47 10.04
C VAL A 53 13.36 17.65 10.81
N GLN A 54 14.53 17.45 11.40
CA GLN A 54 15.25 18.51 12.11
C GLN A 54 15.68 19.64 11.16
N GLU A 55 16.15 19.28 9.95
CA GLU A 55 16.50 20.28 8.93
C GLU A 55 15.27 21.00 8.37
N ALA A 56 14.17 20.29 8.14
CA ALA A 56 12.92 20.88 7.69
C ALA A 56 12.39 21.96 8.68
N ARG A 57 12.52 21.71 9.99
CA ARG A 57 12.12 22.66 11.03
C ARG A 57 12.90 23.99 11.03
N LYS A 58 14.11 23.98 10.49
CA LYS A 58 14.96 25.18 10.38
C LYS A 58 14.67 26.02 9.13
N ARG A 59 13.92 25.46 8.18
CA ARG A 59 13.64 26.10 6.89
C ARG A 59 12.30 26.83 6.91
N LEU A 60 12.27 27.94 6.19
CA LEU A 60 11.01 28.59 5.81
C LEU A 60 10.48 27.94 4.53
N GLY A 61 9.16 27.78 4.44
CA GLY A 61 8.51 27.22 3.26
C GLY A 61 8.16 25.73 3.41
N VAL A 62 7.76 25.13 2.30
CA VAL A 62 7.31 23.74 2.25
C VAL A 62 8.49 22.80 2.18
N SER A 63 8.52 21.81 3.07
CA SER A 63 9.46 20.70 3.02
C SER A 63 8.70 19.39 2.77
N VAL A 64 9.18 18.58 1.84
CA VAL A 64 8.61 17.26 1.49
C VAL A 64 9.66 16.19 1.74
N LEU A 65 9.33 15.24 2.60
CA LEU A 65 10.15 14.08 2.89
C LEU A 65 9.51 12.86 2.22
N VAL A 66 10.21 12.28 1.26
CA VAL A 66 9.74 11.11 0.50
C VAL A 66 10.34 9.87 1.13
N ILE A 67 9.49 8.90 1.46
CA ILE A 67 9.89 7.64 2.09
C ILE A 67 9.24 6.51 1.30
N ASP A 68 10.04 5.56 0.85
CA ASP A 68 9.53 4.33 0.25
C ASP A 68 9.05 3.38 1.34
N THR A 69 7.85 2.84 1.15
CA THR A 69 7.26 1.88 2.07
C THR A 69 6.92 0.59 1.35
N ASP A 70 6.97 -0.53 2.07
CA ASP A 70 6.51 -1.79 1.52
C ASP A 70 4.97 -1.77 1.39
N PRO A 71 4.42 -1.90 0.18
CA PRO A 71 2.98 -1.86 -0.04
C PRO A 71 2.24 -3.07 0.53
N LEU A 72 2.95 -4.14 0.89
CA LEU A 72 2.39 -5.38 1.40
C LEU A 72 2.43 -5.48 2.93
N ILE A 73 3.36 -4.75 3.56
CA ILE A 73 3.48 -4.70 5.02
C ILE A 73 2.54 -3.61 5.56
N CYS A 74 1.58 -4.04 6.35
CA CYS A 74 0.60 -3.14 6.97
C CYS A 74 0.75 -3.19 8.48
N SER A 75 0.48 -2.08 9.16
CA SER A 75 0.38 -2.07 10.61
C SER A 75 -0.66 -3.10 11.09
N PRO A 76 -0.38 -3.88 12.14
CA PRO A 76 -1.38 -4.71 12.77
C PRO A 76 -2.49 -3.83 13.37
N GLY A 77 -3.71 -4.25 13.18
CA GLY A 77 -4.88 -3.52 13.68
C GLY A 77 -5.42 -2.46 12.72
N GLY A 78 -6.67 -2.22 12.81
CA GLY A 78 -7.49 -1.36 11.98
C GLY A 78 -8.92 -1.87 11.97
N ALA A 79 -9.86 -1.06 11.51
CA ALA A 79 -11.24 -1.51 11.35
C ALA A 79 -11.27 -2.75 10.45
N TYR A 80 -11.77 -3.84 10.98
CA TYR A 80 -11.93 -5.08 10.23
C TYR A 80 -13.13 -4.92 9.31
N TRP A 81 -12.87 -4.76 8.04
CA TRP A 81 -13.93 -4.78 7.02
C TRP A 81 -14.09 -6.22 6.55
N GLU A 82 -15.25 -6.80 6.82
CA GLU A 82 -15.61 -8.09 6.27
C GLU A 82 -15.90 -7.92 4.77
N VAL A 83 -14.94 -8.31 3.94
CA VAL A 83 -15.12 -8.33 2.48
C VAL A 83 -15.64 -9.70 2.10
N GLU A 84 -16.83 -9.71 1.48
CA GLU A 84 -17.41 -10.94 0.99
C GLU A 84 -16.59 -11.51 -0.17
N VAL A 85 -16.30 -12.81 -0.10
CA VAL A 85 -15.54 -13.51 -1.13
C VAL A 85 -16.51 -14.30 -2.02
N PRO A 86 -16.42 -14.18 -3.35
CA PRO A 86 -17.30 -14.91 -4.27
C PRO A 86 -17.27 -16.42 -4.04
N LYS A 87 -18.43 -17.04 -4.02
CA LYS A 87 -18.57 -18.48 -3.86
C LYS A 87 -18.10 -19.26 -5.09
N VAL A 88 -18.25 -18.68 -6.25
CA VAL A 88 -17.92 -19.30 -7.54
C VAL A 88 -16.86 -18.47 -8.24
N SER A 89 -15.77 -19.11 -8.60
CA SER A 89 -14.69 -18.49 -9.37
C SER A 89 -13.97 -19.54 -10.19
N ALA A 90 -13.44 -19.15 -11.35
CA ALA A 90 -12.51 -19.97 -12.12
C ALA A 90 -11.11 -20.05 -11.51
N ARG A 91 -10.85 -19.28 -10.42
CA ARG A 91 -9.56 -19.21 -9.74
C ARG A 91 -9.62 -19.99 -8.44
N GLU A 92 -8.73 -20.97 -8.30
CA GLU A 92 -8.63 -21.81 -7.09
C GLU A 92 -8.35 -20.99 -5.84
N GLU A 93 -7.55 -19.92 -5.94
CA GLU A 93 -7.22 -19.03 -4.83
C GLU A 93 -8.48 -18.36 -4.27
N VAL A 94 -9.39 -17.92 -5.13
CA VAL A 94 -10.67 -17.31 -4.71
C VAL A 94 -11.57 -18.34 -4.03
N VAL A 95 -11.65 -19.55 -4.57
CA VAL A 95 -12.42 -20.65 -3.97
C VAL A 95 -11.88 -21.00 -2.57
N SER A 96 -10.55 -21.13 -2.43
CA SER A 96 -9.89 -21.36 -1.15
C SER A 96 -10.16 -20.25 -0.14
N GLN A 97 -10.08 -18.98 -0.57
CA GLN A 97 -10.39 -17.83 0.29
C GLN A 97 -11.85 -17.79 0.71
N HIS A 98 -12.79 -18.19 -0.16
CA HIS A 98 -14.19 -18.29 0.20
C HIS A 98 -14.41 -19.34 1.32
N GLN A 99 -13.74 -20.48 1.24
CA GLN A 99 -13.82 -21.50 2.29
C GLN A 99 -13.29 -20.98 3.63
N GLN A 100 -12.14 -20.32 3.65
CA GLN A 100 -11.56 -19.70 4.85
C GLN A 100 -12.46 -18.60 5.42
N TRP A 101 -13.01 -17.75 4.58
CA TRP A 101 -13.96 -16.72 4.98
C TRP A 101 -15.21 -17.31 5.62
N THR A 102 -15.77 -18.35 5.03
CA THR A 102 -16.94 -19.06 5.57
C THR A 102 -16.66 -19.65 6.95
N GLN A 103 -15.50 -20.29 7.14
CA GLN A 103 -15.09 -20.84 8.44
C GLN A 103 -14.93 -19.76 9.49
N LYS A 104 -14.26 -18.63 9.16
CA LYS A 104 -14.11 -17.49 10.08
C LYS A 104 -15.47 -16.88 10.46
N ARG A 105 -16.37 -16.76 9.50
CA ARG A 105 -17.71 -16.23 9.73
C ARG A 105 -18.53 -17.10 10.65
N ILE A 106 -18.44 -18.42 10.51
CA ILE A 106 -19.10 -19.37 11.42
C ILE A 106 -18.52 -19.24 12.83
N ALA A 107 -17.19 -19.20 12.95
CA ALA A 107 -16.52 -19.06 14.24
C ALA A 107 -16.85 -17.74 14.94
N ASN A 108 -17.01 -16.63 14.21
CA ASN A 108 -17.34 -15.31 14.77
C ASN A 108 -18.83 -15.15 15.12
N ARG A 109 -19.72 -16.01 14.63
CA ARG A 109 -21.16 -15.98 14.96
C ARG A 109 -21.52 -16.75 16.24
N GLY A 110 -20.54 -17.31 16.91
CA GLY A 110 -20.71 -18.06 18.17
C GLY A 110 -20.83 -17.19 19.43
N TYR A 111 -21.20 -15.90 19.31
CA TYR A 111 -21.52 -15.03 20.43
C TYR A 111 -22.97 -14.58 20.37
#